data_e930efb06a6bbd526bd5a03172da78db
#
_entry.id   e930efb06a6bbd526bd5a03172da78db
#
_cell.length_a   1.000
_cell.length_b   1.000
_cell.length_c   1.000
_cell.angle_alpha   90.00
_cell.angle_beta   90.00
_cell.angle_gamma   90.00
#
_symmetry.space_group_name_H-M   'P 1'
#
loop_
_entity.id
_entity.type
_entity.pdbx_description
1 polymer ?
#
loop_
_entity_poly.entity_id
_entity_poly.type
_entity_poly.pdbx_seq_one_letter_code
_entity_poly.pdbx_strand_id
1 'polypeptide(L)'
;MKHNFKKILCVLLACLMVIPFCTEFAKLPQIWAASSDIVDIPDVNMKAALNSALKVEDSSADITKEQLESLTALKLTDSDDTHITDYTGLEYCVNLKTLRITDSELTVLPDITALTKLHFLDLSDCYNLTDISKIPVTDTLNDVELEKCTSVNDISPLKAVPSITRLCLDGVKITDKNADSNADTISSLTNLKYLDLAYAYVTDEYSSMFDSLTKLETLILAYNRFSNVDFLLSHNGTLKELTLYGCPVANDMTDTLGQMTSLKTLGISSTNIMDYRFMSRLPHLTNWPIRMAEGSDSFPTRPYTKIVKEFLPYTQETCVIDNPVINIDGTPVAPVEADGYTFDASSNQIILDTTLVDSGSRLYYYIDYHFTITTPAGYDIVMHPLVTVYVSKTSAPDPIKLFTQPKSFKGITGSSYSLNVAVQGTGGSNQYQWYKDGTALTGETSSTLNFSALAESDAGDYTVVVSNGVSSVTSDTATVTVMPRLQISAQPASLSLTEGESGELSVTASGYGTLSYQWFKNGSAITNATASSIRFDNISGNDAGSYYVVVYDDNSSTMSSAANITVTTKPTQPVTKPTETATTEAATTQPV
;
A
#
# COMPACT_ATOMS: atom_id res chain seq x y z
N MET A 1 12.81 5.35 -60.71
CA MET A 1 11.99 4.67 -61.74
C MET A 1 10.56 5.03 -61.38
N LYS A 2 9.99 6.15 -61.80
CA LYS A 2 9.39 6.54 -63.09
C LYS A 2 8.41 5.50 -63.63
N HIS A 3 7.17 5.96 -63.75
CA HIS A 3 6.04 5.44 -64.52
C HIS A 3 5.05 4.62 -63.70
N ASN A 4 3.74 4.86 -63.58
CA ASN A 4 2.78 5.55 -64.46
C ASN A 4 1.51 5.83 -63.64
N PHE A 5 1.10 7.04 -63.51
CA PHE A 5 -0.26 7.42 -63.15
C PHE A 5 -0.69 8.57 -64.08
N LYS A 6 -1.09 8.22 -65.24
CA LYS A 6 -1.90 9.07 -66.14
C LYS A 6 -2.68 8.11 -67.03
N LYS A 7 -4.00 7.98 -66.73
CA LYS A 7 -5.10 7.70 -67.69
C LYS A 7 -6.30 7.18 -66.89
N ILE A 8 -7.16 8.07 -66.54
CA ILE A 8 -8.65 7.93 -66.59
C ILE A 8 -9.14 9.33 -66.19
N LEU A 9 -9.03 10.22 -67.15
CA LEU A 9 -9.79 11.47 -67.19
C LEU A 9 -10.04 11.69 -68.67
N CYS A 10 -11.17 11.26 -69.12
CA CYS A 10 -11.80 11.63 -70.39
C CYS A 10 -12.83 10.52 -70.74
N VAL A 11 -14.06 10.71 -70.37
CA VAL A 11 -15.28 10.35 -71.08
C VAL A 11 -16.42 10.82 -70.21
N LEU A 12 -16.96 11.97 -70.50
CA LEU A 12 -18.38 12.37 -70.39
C LEU A 12 -18.48 13.91 -70.44
N LEU A 13 -18.09 14.40 -71.59
CA LEU A 13 -18.62 15.68 -72.11
C LEU A 13 -19.26 15.31 -73.42
N ALA A 14 -20.57 15.24 -73.43
CA ALA A 14 -21.47 15.47 -74.56
C ALA A 14 -22.82 14.87 -74.28
N CYS A 15 -23.72 15.72 -73.80
CA CYS A 15 -25.13 15.79 -74.25
C CYS A 15 -25.77 17.00 -73.56
N LEU A 16 -25.50 18.16 -74.14
CA LEU A 16 -26.44 19.31 -74.08
C LEU A 16 -27.55 19.01 -75.01
N MET A 17 -28.81 18.97 -74.49
CA MET A 17 -29.96 19.59 -75.19
C MET A 17 -31.15 19.57 -74.24
N VAL A 18 -31.51 20.77 -73.80
CA VAL A 18 -32.83 21.39 -73.80
C VAL A 18 -34.04 20.53 -73.42
N ILE A 19 -34.67 20.86 -72.34
CA ILE A 19 -36.12 21.07 -72.15
C ILE A 19 -36.34 21.70 -70.73
N PRO A 20 -37.43 22.47 -70.51
CA PRO A 20 -37.50 23.59 -69.62
C PRO A 20 -38.12 23.29 -68.24
N PHE A 21 -37.80 24.20 -67.34
CA PHE A 21 -38.58 24.60 -66.17
C PHE A 21 -39.69 23.65 -65.71
N CYS A 22 -39.40 22.89 -64.67
CA CYS A 22 -40.38 22.61 -63.62
C CYS A 22 -39.68 22.79 -62.29
N THR A 23 -39.97 23.88 -61.62
CA THR A 23 -39.63 24.18 -60.24
C THR A 23 -40.46 23.26 -59.35
N GLU A 24 -39.79 22.19 -58.88
CA GLU A 24 -40.11 21.57 -57.60
C GLU A 24 -38.79 21.15 -56.96
N PHE A 25 -38.24 22.04 -56.17
CA PHE A 25 -37.34 21.64 -55.13
C PHE A 25 -38.17 20.71 -54.23
N ALA A 26 -37.93 19.41 -54.37
CA ALA A 26 -38.31 18.47 -53.33
C ALA A 26 -37.55 18.94 -52.07
N LYS A 27 -38.27 19.63 -51.21
CA LYS A 27 -37.88 19.85 -49.83
C LYS A 27 -37.64 18.46 -49.23
N LEU A 28 -36.37 18.08 -49.08
CA LEU A 28 -36.03 17.14 -48.03
C LEU A 28 -36.67 17.69 -46.76
N PRO A 29 -37.44 16.90 -46.01
CA PRO A 29 -37.93 17.37 -44.73
C PRO A 29 -36.71 17.62 -43.89
N GLN A 30 -36.33 18.90 -43.70
CA GLN A 30 -35.65 19.28 -42.48
C GLN A 30 -36.62 18.84 -41.40
N ILE A 31 -36.29 17.76 -40.74
CA ILE A 31 -36.90 17.41 -39.47
C ILE A 31 -36.44 18.52 -38.52
N TRP A 32 -37.23 19.59 -38.45
CA TRP A 32 -37.12 20.58 -37.39
C TRP A 32 -37.43 19.78 -36.12
N ALA A 33 -36.40 19.51 -35.29
CA ALA A 33 -36.66 19.11 -33.93
C ALA A 33 -37.67 20.09 -33.36
N ALA A 34 -38.72 19.60 -32.73
CA ALA A 34 -39.67 20.49 -32.08
C ALA A 34 -38.87 21.42 -31.19
N SER A 35 -39.20 22.71 -31.15
CA SER A 35 -38.46 23.71 -30.36
C SER A 35 -38.38 23.36 -28.87
N SER A 36 -39.21 22.42 -28.42
CA SER A 36 -39.20 21.84 -27.06
C SER A 36 -38.08 20.84 -26.81
N ASP A 37 -37.39 20.35 -27.84
CA ASP A 37 -36.36 19.32 -27.73
C ASP A 37 -34.94 19.92 -27.79
N ILE A 38 -34.82 21.20 -28.14
CA ILE A 38 -33.57 21.94 -28.15
C ILE A 38 -33.23 22.35 -26.69
N VAL A 39 -32.05 22.02 -26.24
CA VAL A 39 -31.57 22.43 -24.92
C VAL A 39 -30.90 23.79 -25.03
N ASP A 40 -31.35 24.74 -24.20
CA ASP A 40 -30.68 26.03 -24.09
C ASP A 40 -29.36 25.87 -23.30
N ILE A 41 -28.24 26.06 -23.98
CA ILE A 41 -26.89 25.98 -23.41
C ILE A 41 -26.28 27.38 -23.50
N PRO A 42 -26.31 28.16 -22.42
CA PRO A 42 -25.95 29.57 -22.45
C PRO A 42 -24.43 29.79 -22.59
N ASP A 43 -23.61 28.88 -22.06
CA ASP A 43 -22.14 28.98 -22.13
C ASP A 43 -21.65 28.51 -23.51
N VAL A 44 -21.01 29.42 -24.24
CA VAL A 44 -20.57 29.18 -25.62
C VAL A 44 -19.47 28.12 -25.69
N ASN A 45 -18.61 28.03 -24.65
CA ASN A 45 -17.53 27.04 -24.57
C ASN A 45 -18.09 25.67 -24.22
N MET A 46 -19.07 25.61 -23.33
CA MET A 46 -19.81 24.39 -23.03
C MET A 46 -20.55 23.86 -24.26
N LYS A 47 -21.25 24.74 -24.98
CA LYS A 47 -21.95 24.39 -26.24
C LYS A 47 -20.98 23.88 -27.31
N ALA A 48 -19.83 24.53 -27.44
CA ALA A 48 -18.77 24.11 -28.37
C ALA A 48 -18.19 22.73 -28.00
N ALA A 49 -17.91 22.49 -26.71
CA ALA A 49 -17.41 21.21 -26.23
C ALA A 49 -18.40 20.06 -26.47
N LEU A 50 -19.70 20.30 -26.24
CA LEU A 50 -20.75 19.32 -26.50
C LEU A 50 -20.90 19.05 -28.01
N ASN A 51 -20.88 20.07 -28.85
CA ASN A 51 -20.92 19.90 -30.30
C ASN A 51 -19.68 19.11 -30.79
N SER A 52 -18.52 19.40 -30.24
CA SER A 52 -17.29 18.63 -30.53
C SER A 52 -17.42 17.16 -30.14
N ALA A 53 -17.98 16.86 -28.97
CA ALA A 53 -18.22 15.49 -28.52
C ALA A 53 -19.22 14.76 -29.40
N LEU A 54 -20.24 15.48 -29.92
CA LEU A 54 -21.23 14.99 -30.88
C LEU A 54 -20.70 14.90 -32.32
N LYS A 55 -19.47 15.36 -32.57
CA LYS A 55 -18.83 15.44 -33.92
C LYS A 55 -19.59 16.34 -34.88
N VAL A 56 -20.16 17.41 -34.36
CA VAL A 56 -20.81 18.46 -35.14
C VAL A 56 -19.74 19.52 -35.46
N GLU A 57 -19.59 19.86 -36.74
CA GLU A 57 -18.55 20.83 -37.21
C GLU A 57 -18.85 22.26 -36.75
N ASP A 58 -20.13 22.64 -36.70
CA ASP A 58 -20.55 23.96 -36.19
C ASP A 58 -20.60 23.95 -34.66
N SER A 59 -19.63 24.55 -34.01
CA SER A 59 -19.53 24.65 -32.55
C SER A 59 -20.69 25.42 -31.90
N SER A 60 -21.41 26.21 -32.66
CA SER A 60 -22.58 27.01 -32.21
C SER A 60 -23.94 26.35 -32.50
N ALA A 61 -23.95 25.18 -33.15
CA ALA A 61 -25.18 24.49 -33.52
C ALA A 61 -26.05 24.20 -32.29
N ASP A 62 -27.38 24.29 -32.51
CA ASP A 62 -28.34 23.90 -31.49
C ASP A 62 -28.31 22.40 -31.25
N ILE A 63 -28.37 22.02 -29.99
CA ILE A 63 -28.24 20.64 -29.55
C ILE A 63 -29.58 20.18 -28.96
N THR A 64 -30.04 19.02 -29.41
CA THR A 64 -31.25 18.42 -28.87
C THR A 64 -30.94 17.56 -27.65
N LYS A 65 -31.94 17.35 -26.81
CA LYS A 65 -31.85 16.44 -25.66
C LYS A 65 -31.45 15.02 -26.08
N GLU A 66 -32.02 14.50 -27.18
CA GLU A 66 -31.69 13.17 -27.72
C GLU A 66 -30.20 13.06 -28.10
N GLN A 67 -29.63 14.13 -28.66
CA GLN A 67 -28.18 14.17 -28.97
C GLN A 67 -27.34 14.11 -27.69
N LEU A 68 -27.69 14.88 -26.65
CA LEU A 68 -26.99 14.84 -25.35
C LEU A 68 -27.13 13.46 -24.69
N GLU A 69 -28.32 12.87 -24.74
CA GLU A 69 -28.54 11.51 -24.23
C GLU A 69 -27.74 10.44 -25.01
N SER A 70 -27.30 10.72 -26.24
CA SER A 70 -26.48 9.79 -27.03
C SER A 70 -25.04 9.75 -26.62
N LEU A 71 -24.56 10.74 -25.85
CA LEU A 71 -23.16 10.83 -25.42
C LEU A 71 -22.85 9.73 -24.39
N THR A 72 -21.73 9.04 -24.59
CA THR A 72 -21.21 8.03 -23.66
C THR A 72 -19.88 8.43 -23.04
N ALA A 73 -19.22 9.44 -23.60
CA ALA A 73 -17.99 10.02 -23.06
C ALA A 73 -17.99 11.53 -23.35
N LEU A 74 -17.56 12.31 -22.38
CA LEU A 74 -17.42 13.75 -22.49
C LEU A 74 -16.13 14.18 -21.80
N LYS A 75 -15.37 15.03 -22.47
CA LYS A 75 -14.18 15.69 -21.92
C LYS A 75 -14.38 17.19 -22.02
N LEU A 76 -14.31 17.86 -20.90
CA LEU A 76 -14.32 19.31 -20.74
C LEU A 76 -12.97 19.71 -20.14
N THR A 77 -12.24 20.58 -20.80
CA THR A 77 -10.93 21.04 -20.34
C THR A 77 -10.88 22.53 -20.59
N ASP A 78 -10.58 23.30 -19.56
CA ASP A 78 -10.36 24.73 -19.71
C ASP A 78 -8.97 24.96 -20.33
N SER A 79 -8.83 26.10 -21.02
CA SER A 79 -7.56 26.61 -21.50
C SER A 79 -7.55 28.14 -21.30
N ASP A 80 -6.41 28.78 -21.48
CA ASP A 80 -6.26 30.22 -21.28
C ASP A 80 -7.31 31.07 -22.01
N ASP A 81 -7.91 30.54 -23.10
CA ASP A 81 -8.88 31.22 -23.93
C ASP A 81 -10.31 30.62 -23.84
N THR A 82 -10.53 29.50 -23.10
CA THR A 82 -11.82 28.78 -23.09
C THR A 82 -12.18 28.36 -21.67
N HIS A 83 -12.84 29.24 -20.92
CA HIS A 83 -13.39 28.90 -19.59
C HIS A 83 -14.85 28.54 -19.71
N ILE A 84 -15.25 27.40 -19.13
CA ILE A 84 -16.65 27.00 -18.96
C ILE A 84 -17.12 27.49 -17.61
N THR A 85 -18.10 28.38 -17.60
CA THR A 85 -18.67 28.97 -16.37
C THR A 85 -20.07 28.47 -16.05
N ASP A 86 -20.75 27.89 -17.05
CA ASP A 86 -22.07 27.31 -16.91
C ASP A 86 -22.12 25.94 -17.60
N TYR A 87 -22.36 24.91 -16.81
CA TYR A 87 -22.40 23.51 -17.25
C TYR A 87 -23.80 23.03 -17.63
N THR A 88 -24.75 23.93 -17.85
CA THR A 88 -26.10 23.61 -18.34
C THR A 88 -26.01 22.76 -19.61
N GLY A 89 -26.76 21.68 -19.65
CA GLY A 89 -26.72 20.67 -20.69
C GLY A 89 -26.08 19.35 -20.23
N LEU A 90 -25.20 19.38 -19.23
CA LEU A 90 -24.56 18.19 -18.71
C LEU A 90 -25.56 17.23 -18.05
N GLU A 91 -26.61 17.75 -17.42
CA GLU A 91 -27.67 16.98 -16.76
C GLU A 91 -28.49 16.11 -17.73
N TYR A 92 -28.44 16.42 -19.02
CA TYR A 92 -29.11 15.62 -20.08
C TYR A 92 -28.21 14.50 -20.63
N CYS A 93 -26.93 14.49 -20.30
CA CYS A 93 -25.97 13.49 -20.78
C CYS A 93 -26.06 12.17 -19.98
N VAL A 94 -27.27 11.69 -19.70
CA VAL A 94 -27.59 10.60 -18.76
C VAL A 94 -26.99 9.22 -19.12
N ASN A 95 -26.46 9.07 -20.33
CA ASN A 95 -25.82 7.84 -20.77
C ASN A 95 -24.29 7.89 -20.71
N LEU A 96 -23.71 8.96 -20.13
CA LEU A 96 -22.26 9.05 -19.95
C LEU A 96 -21.76 7.90 -19.10
N LYS A 97 -20.69 7.28 -19.59
CA LYS A 97 -19.88 6.31 -18.88
C LYS A 97 -18.55 6.92 -18.42
N THR A 98 -18.09 7.94 -19.12
CA THR A 98 -16.86 8.67 -18.83
C THR A 98 -17.14 10.15 -18.85
N LEU A 99 -16.82 10.84 -17.76
CA LEU A 99 -16.83 12.29 -17.68
C LEU A 99 -15.45 12.76 -17.17
N ARG A 100 -14.87 13.69 -17.90
CA ARG A 100 -13.65 14.41 -17.50
C ARG A 100 -13.95 15.90 -17.50
N ILE A 101 -13.68 16.56 -16.38
CA ILE A 101 -13.66 18.02 -16.23
C ILE A 101 -12.30 18.33 -15.62
N THR A 102 -11.33 18.70 -16.44
CA THR A 102 -9.92 18.82 -16.00
C THR A 102 -9.38 20.21 -16.31
N ASP A 103 -8.36 20.62 -15.58
CA ASP A 103 -7.74 21.96 -15.68
C ASP A 103 -8.77 23.10 -15.57
N SER A 104 -9.81 22.93 -14.76
CA SER A 104 -10.92 23.86 -14.69
C SER A 104 -10.87 24.76 -13.45
N GLU A 105 -11.33 26.00 -13.61
CA GLU A 105 -11.52 26.93 -12.50
C GLU A 105 -12.78 26.61 -11.65
N LEU A 106 -13.35 25.43 -11.86
CA LEU A 106 -14.52 24.94 -11.16
C LEU A 106 -14.37 25.05 -9.64
N THR A 107 -15.31 25.69 -8.97
CA THR A 107 -15.34 25.81 -7.51
C THR A 107 -16.29 24.82 -6.82
N VAL A 108 -17.35 24.43 -7.52
CA VAL A 108 -18.37 23.49 -7.07
C VAL A 108 -18.69 22.54 -8.24
N LEU A 109 -18.74 21.24 -7.97
CA LEU A 109 -19.12 20.26 -8.99
C LEU A 109 -20.54 20.54 -9.50
N PRO A 110 -20.75 20.68 -10.83
CA PRO A 110 -22.09 20.83 -11.38
C PRO A 110 -23.00 19.64 -11.01
N ASP A 111 -24.29 19.81 -11.10
CA ASP A 111 -25.21 18.73 -10.73
C ASP A 111 -25.15 17.59 -11.75
N ILE A 112 -24.37 16.58 -11.44
CA ILE A 112 -24.22 15.35 -12.22
C ILE A 112 -24.92 14.14 -11.57
N THR A 113 -25.80 14.37 -10.61
CA THR A 113 -26.52 13.29 -9.89
C THR A 113 -27.37 12.41 -10.79
N ALA A 114 -27.80 12.93 -11.97
CA ALA A 114 -28.53 12.18 -12.99
C ALA A 114 -27.67 11.19 -13.80
N LEU A 115 -26.34 11.31 -13.75
CA LEU A 115 -25.41 10.51 -14.55
C LEU A 115 -25.16 9.12 -13.94
N THR A 116 -26.22 8.37 -13.70
CA THR A 116 -26.18 7.10 -12.97
C THR A 116 -25.49 5.94 -13.71
N LYS A 117 -25.09 6.13 -14.98
CA LYS A 117 -24.32 5.15 -15.77
C LYS A 117 -22.83 5.44 -15.78
N LEU A 118 -22.39 6.43 -15.02
CA LEU A 118 -20.98 6.82 -14.97
C LEU A 118 -20.14 5.69 -14.37
N HIS A 119 -18.98 5.40 -15.00
CA HIS A 119 -18.01 4.44 -14.57
C HIS A 119 -16.71 5.13 -14.15
N PHE A 120 -16.37 6.21 -14.84
CA PHE A 120 -15.16 6.97 -14.65
C PHE A 120 -15.47 8.47 -14.55
N LEU A 121 -15.01 9.09 -13.47
CA LEU A 121 -15.09 10.52 -13.22
C LEU A 121 -13.68 11.07 -12.95
N ASP A 122 -13.25 12.01 -13.78
CA ASP A 122 -11.95 12.67 -13.66
C ASP A 122 -12.17 14.18 -13.50
N LEU A 123 -11.73 14.69 -12.37
CA LEU A 123 -11.77 16.10 -12.00
C LEU A 123 -10.36 16.65 -11.74
N SER A 124 -9.33 16.00 -12.27
CA SER A 124 -7.93 16.34 -12.04
C SER A 124 -7.62 17.80 -12.43
N ASP A 125 -6.67 18.39 -11.71
CA ASP A 125 -6.20 19.77 -11.89
C ASP A 125 -7.30 20.86 -11.67
N CYS A 126 -8.43 20.53 -11.00
CA CYS A 126 -9.43 21.51 -10.56
C CYS A 126 -9.03 22.12 -9.21
N TYR A 127 -8.01 22.97 -9.21
CA TYR A 127 -7.39 23.53 -7.99
C TYR A 127 -8.36 24.28 -7.07
N ASN A 128 -9.41 24.88 -7.63
CA ASN A 128 -10.38 25.70 -6.92
C ASN A 128 -11.61 24.90 -6.43
N LEU A 129 -11.74 23.63 -6.82
CA LEU A 129 -12.88 22.79 -6.46
C LEU A 129 -12.93 22.55 -4.95
N THR A 130 -14.04 22.91 -4.31
CA THR A 130 -14.24 22.77 -2.86
C THR A 130 -15.37 21.82 -2.50
N ASP A 131 -16.35 21.62 -3.39
CA ASP A 131 -17.56 20.85 -3.14
C ASP A 131 -17.77 19.80 -4.23
N ILE A 132 -17.79 18.53 -3.84
CA ILE A 132 -18.05 17.37 -4.68
C ILE A 132 -19.36 16.65 -4.31
N SER A 133 -20.26 17.32 -3.59
CA SER A 133 -21.50 16.72 -3.09
C SER A 133 -22.48 16.27 -4.20
N LYS A 134 -22.23 16.69 -5.45
CA LYS A 134 -23.04 16.37 -6.62
C LYS A 134 -22.57 15.11 -7.40
N ILE A 135 -21.62 14.35 -6.84
CA ILE A 135 -21.24 13.03 -7.38
C ILE A 135 -22.48 12.11 -7.40
N PRO A 136 -22.74 11.38 -8.51
CA PRO A 136 -23.89 10.49 -8.60
C PRO A 136 -23.76 9.30 -7.66
N VAL A 137 -24.81 9.02 -6.93
CA VAL A 137 -24.92 7.79 -6.13
C VAL A 137 -25.31 6.65 -7.05
N THR A 138 -24.37 5.80 -7.39
CA THR A 138 -24.56 4.70 -8.36
C THR A 138 -23.63 3.53 -8.03
N ASP A 139 -23.99 2.35 -8.48
CA ASP A 139 -23.18 1.13 -8.36
C ASP A 139 -22.23 0.91 -9.56
N THR A 140 -22.27 1.80 -10.55
CA THR A 140 -21.42 1.72 -11.75
C THR A 140 -20.14 2.54 -11.66
N LEU A 141 -20.13 3.64 -10.88
CA LEU A 141 -18.95 4.50 -10.74
C LEU A 141 -17.89 3.79 -9.91
N ASN A 142 -16.82 3.39 -10.58
CA ASN A 142 -15.76 2.59 -9.97
C ASN A 142 -14.36 3.21 -10.04
N ASP A 143 -14.21 4.32 -10.76
CA ASP A 143 -12.95 5.03 -10.91
C ASP A 143 -13.18 6.55 -10.77
N VAL A 144 -12.52 7.15 -9.75
CA VAL A 144 -12.63 8.57 -9.43
C VAL A 144 -11.24 9.17 -9.29
N GLU A 145 -10.97 10.21 -10.08
CA GLU A 145 -9.73 10.97 -10.07
C GLU A 145 -9.97 12.41 -9.61
N LEU A 146 -9.27 12.81 -8.54
CA LEU A 146 -9.24 14.14 -7.94
C LEU A 146 -7.80 14.66 -7.80
N GLU A 147 -6.90 14.19 -8.71
CA GLU A 147 -5.49 14.59 -8.68
C GLU A 147 -5.39 16.12 -8.70
N LYS A 148 -4.61 16.68 -7.77
CA LYS A 148 -4.37 18.11 -7.59
C LYS A 148 -5.62 18.98 -7.33
N CYS A 149 -6.73 18.41 -6.92
CA CYS A 149 -7.88 19.17 -6.40
C CYS A 149 -7.57 19.71 -5.00
N THR A 150 -6.60 20.61 -4.90
CA THR A 150 -5.98 21.03 -3.62
C THR A 150 -6.90 21.78 -2.67
N SER A 151 -8.05 22.27 -3.16
CA SER A 151 -9.08 22.95 -2.35
C SER A 151 -10.17 22.01 -1.83
N VAL A 152 -10.27 20.77 -2.36
CA VAL A 152 -11.15 19.74 -1.82
C VAL A 152 -10.60 19.31 -0.45
N ASN A 153 -11.42 19.43 0.58
CA ASN A 153 -11.07 19.02 1.95
C ASN A 153 -12.18 18.22 2.64
N ASP A 154 -13.26 17.91 1.92
CA ASP A 154 -14.33 17.02 2.35
C ASP A 154 -14.64 16.02 1.23
N ILE A 155 -14.27 14.77 1.44
CA ILE A 155 -14.54 13.67 0.51
C ILE A 155 -15.69 12.78 0.97
N SER A 156 -16.42 13.18 2.03
CA SER A 156 -17.53 12.40 2.58
C SER A 156 -18.64 12.02 1.56
N PRO A 157 -18.88 12.80 0.48
CA PRO A 157 -19.82 12.38 -0.57
C PRO A 157 -19.46 11.03 -1.22
N LEU A 158 -18.17 10.64 -1.26
CA LEU A 158 -17.73 9.37 -1.81
C LEU A 158 -18.23 8.16 -1.00
N LYS A 159 -18.56 8.35 0.28
CA LYS A 159 -19.10 7.29 1.14
C LYS A 159 -20.40 6.69 0.58
N ALA A 160 -21.15 7.47 -0.19
CA ALA A 160 -22.37 7.01 -0.84
C ALA A 160 -22.13 6.18 -2.12
N VAL A 161 -20.87 5.99 -2.52
CA VAL A 161 -20.47 5.30 -3.77
C VAL A 161 -19.54 4.11 -3.45
N PRO A 162 -20.03 3.05 -2.81
CA PRO A 162 -19.19 1.93 -2.38
C PRO A 162 -18.66 1.06 -3.53
N SER A 163 -19.09 1.33 -4.77
CA SER A 163 -18.60 0.66 -5.99
C SER A 163 -17.20 1.09 -6.40
N ILE A 164 -16.66 2.16 -5.81
CA ILE A 164 -15.31 2.67 -6.15
C ILE A 164 -14.27 1.59 -5.89
N THR A 165 -13.50 1.29 -6.92
CA THR A 165 -12.36 0.35 -6.88
C THR A 165 -11.03 1.04 -7.13
N ARG A 166 -11.05 2.22 -7.76
CA ARG A 166 -9.89 3.07 -8.00
C ARG A 166 -10.20 4.51 -7.54
N LEU A 167 -9.35 5.05 -6.67
CA LEU A 167 -9.48 6.40 -6.14
C LEU A 167 -8.11 7.08 -6.14
N CYS A 168 -8.02 8.21 -6.85
CA CYS A 168 -6.85 9.07 -6.85
C CYS A 168 -7.16 10.38 -6.12
N LEU A 169 -6.43 10.63 -5.06
CA LEU A 169 -6.51 11.82 -4.21
C LEU A 169 -5.14 12.53 -4.09
N ASP A 170 -4.26 12.38 -5.10
CA ASP A 170 -2.96 13.04 -5.11
C ASP A 170 -3.13 14.56 -4.96
N GLY A 171 -2.49 15.14 -3.94
CA GLY A 171 -2.59 16.56 -3.61
C GLY A 171 -3.83 17.00 -2.83
N VAL A 172 -4.80 16.11 -2.61
CA VAL A 172 -5.98 16.38 -1.78
C VAL A 172 -5.62 16.27 -0.30
N LYS A 173 -5.77 17.36 0.45
CA LYS A 173 -5.36 17.44 1.86
C LYS A 173 -6.38 16.79 2.79
N ILE A 174 -6.49 15.49 2.77
CA ILE A 174 -7.54 14.73 3.48
C ILE A 174 -7.46 14.82 5.00
N THR A 175 -6.30 15.18 5.56
CA THR A 175 -6.09 15.28 7.03
C THR A 175 -6.02 16.71 7.54
N ASP A 176 -6.47 17.71 6.78
CA ASP A 176 -6.46 19.11 7.21
C ASP A 176 -7.72 19.46 8.04
N LYS A 177 -8.89 19.65 7.41
CA LYS A 177 -10.07 20.18 8.11
C LYS A 177 -11.08 19.11 8.53
N ASN A 178 -11.30 18.10 7.72
CA ASN A 178 -12.30 17.05 7.94
C ASN A 178 -11.64 15.69 8.10
N ALA A 179 -10.49 15.65 8.76
CA ALA A 179 -9.63 14.48 8.83
C ALA A 179 -10.34 13.19 9.25
N ASP A 180 -11.09 13.24 10.36
CA ASP A 180 -11.82 12.07 10.87
C ASP A 180 -12.90 11.59 9.88
N SER A 181 -13.66 12.53 9.30
CA SER A 181 -14.70 12.23 8.31
C SER A 181 -14.11 11.65 7.02
N ASN A 182 -12.98 12.19 6.58
CA ASN A 182 -12.29 11.72 5.38
C ASN A 182 -11.67 10.34 5.60
N ALA A 183 -11.06 10.09 6.76
CA ALA A 183 -10.53 8.79 7.13
C ALA A 183 -11.66 7.73 7.22
N ASP A 184 -12.80 8.08 7.84
CA ASP A 184 -13.99 7.23 7.91
C ASP A 184 -14.57 6.95 6.50
N THR A 185 -14.52 7.95 5.62
CA THR A 185 -14.94 7.77 4.23
C THR A 185 -14.05 6.77 3.50
N ILE A 186 -12.72 6.94 3.57
CA ILE A 186 -11.77 6.02 2.94
C ILE A 186 -11.98 4.61 3.49
N SER A 187 -12.07 4.45 4.81
CA SER A 187 -12.25 3.14 5.46
C SER A 187 -13.55 2.44 5.03
N SER A 188 -14.58 3.20 4.64
CA SER A 188 -15.87 2.65 4.17
C SER A 188 -15.81 2.09 2.75
N LEU A 189 -14.83 2.50 1.93
CA LEU A 189 -14.68 2.11 0.54
C LEU A 189 -13.99 0.73 0.39
N THR A 190 -14.56 -0.29 0.98
CA THR A 190 -13.97 -1.65 1.12
C THR A 190 -13.77 -2.40 -0.21
N ASN A 191 -14.21 -1.84 -1.34
CA ASN A 191 -13.95 -2.38 -2.66
C ASN A 191 -12.69 -1.82 -3.33
N LEU A 192 -12.01 -0.86 -2.69
CA LEU A 192 -10.80 -0.27 -3.25
C LEU A 192 -9.72 -1.32 -3.52
N LYS A 193 -9.17 -1.22 -4.73
CA LYS A 193 -7.99 -1.95 -5.20
C LYS A 193 -6.81 -1.03 -5.45
N TYR A 194 -7.08 0.21 -5.80
CA TYR A 194 -6.11 1.25 -6.05
C TYR A 194 -6.47 2.49 -5.23
N LEU A 195 -5.51 2.97 -4.44
CA LEU A 195 -5.64 4.20 -3.67
C LEU A 195 -4.36 5.02 -3.80
N ASP A 196 -4.50 6.24 -4.31
CA ASP A 196 -3.43 7.22 -4.36
C ASP A 196 -3.72 8.36 -3.38
N LEU A 197 -2.86 8.52 -2.42
CA LEU A 197 -2.88 9.56 -1.39
C LEU A 197 -1.57 10.36 -1.37
N ALA A 198 -0.88 10.48 -2.52
CA ALA A 198 0.32 11.29 -2.57
C ALA A 198 0.01 12.73 -2.14
N TYR A 199 0.92 13.37 -1.40
CA TYR A 199 0.77 14.74 -0.89
C TYR A 199 -0.51 15.01 -0.07
N ALA A 200 -1.13 13.97 0.50
CA ALA A 200 -2.40 14.09 1.24
C ALA A 200 -2.23 14.45 2.72
N TYR A 201 -0.99 14.67 3.19
CA TYR A 201 -0.61 15.02 4.56
C TYR A 201 -0.97 13.96 5.61
N VAL A 202 -1.13 12.71 5.21
CA VAL A 202 -1.47 11.60 6.11
C VAL A 202 -0.34 11.35 7.11
N THR A 203 -0.75 11.10 8.36
CA THR A 203 0.13 10.77 9.50
C THR A 203 -0.26 9.41 10.09
N ASP A 204 0.54 8.92 11.04
CA ASP A 204 0.28 7.66 11.75
C ASP A 204 -1.09 7.64 12.46
N GLU A 205 -1.60 8.81 12.87
CA GLU A 205 -2.90 8.97 13.55
C GLU A 205 -4.07 8.40 12.74
N TYR A 206 -3.99 8.51 11.41
CA TYR A 206 -5.05 8.09 10.50
C TYR A 206 -4.76 6.75 9.81
N SER A 207 -3.71 6.04 10.21
CA SER A 207 -3.30 4.77 9.57
C SER A 207 -4.37 3.69 9.65
N SER A 208 -5.23 3.70 10.68
CA SER A 208 -6.33 2.74 10.82
C SER A 208 -7.40 2.82 9.71
N MET A 209 -7.41 3.91 8.92
CA MET A 209 -8.33 4.02 7.77
C MET A 209 -8.06 2.94 6.70
N PHE A 210 -6.87 2.35 6.69
CA PHE A 210 -6.50 1.30 5.74
C PHE A 210 -6.99 -0.09 6.15
N ASP A 211 -7.26 -0.35 7.45
CA ASP A 211 -7.49 -1.70 7.98
C ASP A 211 -8.65 -2.46 7.31
N SER A 212 -9.68 -1.71 6.89
CA SER A 212 -10.86 -2.29 6.22
C SER A 212 -10.67 -2.54 4.71
N LEU A 213 -9.59 -2.02 4.10
CA LEU A 213 -9.35 -2.06 2.67
C LEU A 213 -8.71 -3.38 2.21
N THR A 214 -9.31 -4.50 2.57
CA THR A 214 -8.74 -5.86 2.39
C THR A 214 -8.55 -6.29 0.93
N LYS A 215 -9.02 -5.52 -0.04
CA LYS A 215 -8.85 -5.78 -1.48
C LYS A 215 -7.77 -4.92 -2.13
N LEU A 216 -7.08 -4.11 -1.34
CA LEU A 216 -6.12 -3.14 -1.86
C LEU A 216 -4.92 -3.84 -2.49
N GLU A 217 -4.65 -3.50 -3.74
CA GLU A 217 -3.55 -4.04 -4.55
C GLU A 217 -2.47 -3.01 -4.81
N THR A 218 -2.84 -1.73 -4.93
CA THR A 218 -1.93 -0.61 -5.14
C THR A 218 -2.20 0.48 -4.13
N LEU A 219 -1.16 0.91 -3.41
CA LEU A 219 -1.20 2.00 -2.43
C LEU A 219 -0.06 2.97 -2.69
N ILE A 220 -0.40 4.22 -3.00
CA ILE A 220 0.56 5.30 -3.21
C ILE A 220 0.43 6.28 -2.06
N LEU A 221 1.50 6.42 -1.29
CA LEU A 221 1.59 7.27 -0.10
C LEU A 221 2.73 8.31 -0.20
N ALA A 222 3.16 8.63 -1.42
CA ALA A 222 4.28 9.54 -1.63
C ALA A 222 4.09 10.89 -0.91
N TYR A 223 5.18 11.42 -0.34
CA TYR A 223 5.22 12.73 0.35
C TYR A 223 4.24 12.88 1.52
N ASN A 224 3.90 11.79 2.21
CA ASN A 224 3.17 11.80 3.47
C ASN A 224 4.12 11.79 4.68
N ARG A 225 3.57 11.78 5.89
CA ARG A 225 4.32 11.99 7.14
C ARG A 225 4.25 10.78 8.08
N PHE A 226 4.29 9.58 7.53
CA PHE A 226 4.29 8.37 8.34
C PHE A 226 5.63 8.21 9.07
N SER A 227 5.59 7.96 10.36
CA SER A 227 6.72 7.53 11.18
C SER A 227 6.62 6.05 11.59
N ASN A 228 5.53 5.37 11.23
CA ASN A 228 5.31 3.94 11.37
C ASN A 228 4.54 3.41 10.16
N VAL A 229 4.91 2.23 9.68
CA VAL A 229 4.27 1.55 8.53
C VAL A 229 3.68 0.18 8.89
N ASP A 230 3.50 -0.13 10.17
CA ASP A 230 3.02 -1.44 10.63
C ASP A 230 1.57 -1.74 10.18
N PHE A 231 0.77 -0.72 9.91
CA PHE A 231 -0.56 -0.87 9.31
C PHE A 231 -0.54 -1.62 7.97
N LEU A 232 0.58 -1.62 7.25
CA LEU A 232 0.73 -2.34 5.99
C LEU A 232 0.64 -3.86 6.17
N LEU A 233 0.94 -4.38 7.37
CA LEU A 233 0.93 -5.83 7.62
C LEU A 233 -0.44 -6.47 7.40
N SER A 234 -1.52 -5.72 7.61
CA SER A 234 -2.89 -6.17 7.33
C SER A 234 -3.14 -6.44 5.84
N HIS A 235 -2.29 -5.88 4.96
CA HIS A 235 -2.37 -5.98 3.49
C HIS A 235 -1.33 -6.92 2.88
N ASN A 236 -0.54 -7.64 3.69
CA ASN A 236 0.57 -8.46 3.22
C ASN A 236 0.18 -9.50 2.13
N GLY A 237 -1.05 -10.00 2.12
CA GLY A 237 -1.51 -10.98 1.12
C GLY A 237 -2.07 -10.36 -0.18
N THR A 238 -2.37 -9.06 -0.21
CA THR A 238 -3.10 -8.41 -1.30
C THR A 238 -2.31 -7.31 -1.98
N LEU A 239 -1.52 -6.55 -1.23
CA LEU A 239 -0.80 -5.38 -1.74
C LEU A 239 0.35 -5.82 -2.65
N LYS A 240 0.31 -5.40 -3.91
CA LYS A 240 1.30 -5.70 -4.96
C LYS A 240 2.20 -4.52 -5.26
N GLU A 241 1.68 -3.30 -5.10
CA GLU A 241 2.38 -2.06 -5.39
C GLU A 241 2.27 -1.10 -4.20
N LEU A 242 3.41 -0.66 -3.71
CA LEU A 242 3.53 0.30 -2.61
C LEU A 242 4.50 1.41 -2.99
N THR A 243 4.11 2.66 -2.79
CA THR A 243 4.99 3.81 -2.97
C THR A 243 5.01 4.65 -1.70
N LEU A 244 6.21 4.80 -1.12
CA LEU A 244 6.52 5.60 0.07
C LEU A 244 7.51 6.73 -0.28
N TYR A 245 7.57 7.13 -1.55
CA TYR A 245 8.48 8.16 -2.02
C TYR A 245 8.37 9.44 -1.19
N GLY A 246 9.50 9.97 -0.70
CA GLY A 246 9.53 11.21 0.09
C GLY A 246 8.89 11.13 1.48
N CYS A 247 8.49 9.94 1.95
CA CYS A 247 8.07 9.74 3.32
C CYS A 247 9.28 9.63 4.26
N PRO A 248 9.16 10.01 5.55
CA PRO A 248 10.25 9.92 6.53
C PRO A 248 10.49 8.47 7.01
N VAL A 249 10.31 7.49 6.14
CA VAL A 249 10.56 6.07 6.42
C VAL A 249 12.06 5.83 6.55
N ALA A 250 12.46 5.07 7.56
CA ALA A 250 13.85 4.83 7.89
C ALA A 250 14.14 3.33 8.14
N ASN A 251 15.38 3.01 8.50
CA ASN A 251 15.83 1.63 8.69
C ASN A 251 15.04 0.85 9.75
N ASP A 252 14.46 1.51 10.74
CA ASP A 252 13.64 0.91 11.79
C ASP A 252 12.28 0.35 11.28
N MET A 253 11.88 0.70 10.06
CA MET A 253 10.66 0.20 9.42
C MET A 253 10.90 -0.90 8.38
N THR A 254 12.17 -1.24 8.14
CA THR A 254 12.53 -2.23 7.10
C THR A 254 12.06 -3.64 7.44
N ASP A 255 11.88 -3.97 8.72
CA ASP A 255 11.35 -5.27 9.11
C ASP A 255 9.89 -5.44 8.72
N THR A 256 9.07 -4.41 8.89
CA THR A 256 7.68 -4.41 8.39
C THR A 256 7.65 -4.51 6.86
N LEU A 257 8.44 -3.69 6.16
CA LEU A 257 8.53 -3.75 4.71
C LEU A 257 8.98 -5.13 4.20
N GLY A 258 9.93 -5.76 4.88
CA GLY A 258 10.40 -7.10 4.53
C GLY A 258 9.39 -8.23 4.77
N GLN A 259 8.30 -7.97 5.47
CA GLN A 259 7.19 -8.92 5.64
C GLN A 259 6.14 -8.81 4.53
N MET A 260 6.19 -7.75 3.71
CA MET A 260 5.24 -7.50 2.61
C MET A 260 5.54 -8.39 1.39
N THR A 261 5.47 -9.71 1.56
CA THR A 261 5.97 -10.70 0.61
C THR A 261 5.21 -10.76 -0.72
N SER A 262 4.02 -10.19 -0.81
CA SER A 262 3.23 -10.11 -2.04
C SER A 262 3.64 -8.94 -2.96
N LEU A 263 4.50 -8.03 -2.48
CA LEU A 263 4.92 -6.86 -3.26
C LEU A 263 5.70 -7.25 -4.52
N LYS A 264 5.27 -6.64 -5.62
CA LYS A 264 5.95 -6.68 -6.93
C LYS A 264 6.67 -5.37 -7.23
N THR A 265 6.13 -4.29 -6.70
CA THR A 265 6.61 -2.93 -6.92
C THR A 265 6.75 -2.23 -5.57
N LEU A 266 7.93 -1.68 -5.28
CA LEU A 266 8.19 -0.94 -4.05
C LEU A 266 8.97 0.34 -4.35
N GLY A 267 8.35 1.50 -4.09
CA GLY A 267 8.96 2.83 -4.24
C GLY A 267 9.33 3.41 -2.89
N ILE A 268 10.62 3.46 -2.57
CA ILE A 268 11.18 4.06 -1.35
C ILE A 268 12.25 5.11 -1.64
N SER A 269 12.26 5.67 -2.84
CA SER A 269 13.15 6.78 -3.15
C SER A 269 12.84 7.98 -2.25
N SER A 270 13.85 8.80 -1.95
CA SER A 270 13.70 9.94 -1.03
C SER A 270 13.22 9.57 0.37
N THR A 271 13.48 8.35 0.83
CA THR A 271 13.32 7.92 2.22
C THR A 271 14.68 7.90 2.93
N ASN A 272 14.68 7.66 4.23
CA ASN A 272 15.92 7.51 5.03
C ASN A 272 16.39 6.05 5.13
N ILE A 273 15.91 5.16 4.28
CA ILE A 273 16.33 3.76 4.25
C ILE A 273 17.70 3.66 3.57
N MET A 274 18.68 3.12 4.30
CA MET A 274 20.03 2.85 3.84
C MET A 274 20.43 1.36 4.02
N ASP A 275 19.59 0.59 4.70
CA ASP A 275 19.75 -0.85 4.90
C ASP A 275 18.76 -1.60 4.01
N TYR A 276 19.28 -2.27 2.99
CA TYR A 276 18.46 -2.94 1.97
C TYR A 276 18.30 -4.45 2.19
N ARG A 277 18.79 -5.00 3.33
CA ARG A 277 18.67 -6.43 3.67
C ARG A 277 17.24 -6.95 3.64
N PHE A 278 16.26 -6.12 4.01
CA PHE A 278 14.85 -6.49 3.99
C PHE A 278 14.35 -6.93 2.61
N MET A 279 14.96 -6.43 1.53
CA MET A 279 14.58 -6.78 0.15
C MET A 279 14.84 -8.26 -0.18
N SER A 280 15.77 -8.92 0.54
CA SER A 280 16.00 -10.37 0.41
C SER A 280 14.78 -11.21 0.79
N ARG A 281 13.85 -10.62 1.55
CA ARG A 281 12.60 -11.27 2.00
C ARG A 281 11.42 -11.03 1.06
N LEU A 282 11.59 -10.29 -0.05
CA LEU A 282 10.56 -9.92 -1.00
C LEU A 282 10.66 -10.77 -2.29
N PRO A 283 10.08 -11.99 -2.32
CA PRO A 283 10.32 -12.96 -3.39
C PRO A 283 9.73 -12.56 -4.74
N HIS A 284 8.81 -11.61 -4.77
CA HIS A 284 8.10 -11.20 -5.97
C HIS A 284 8.47 -9.80 -6.45
N LEU A 285 9.45 -9.15 -5.81
CA LEU A 285 9.85 -7.79 -6.17
C LEU A 285 10.55 -7.78 -7.54
N THR A 286 9.87 -7.22 -8.53
CA THR A 286 10.32 -7.15 -9.93
C THR A 286 10.36 -5.75 -10.50
N ASN A 287 9.88 -4.74 -9.74
CA ASN A 287 9.85 -3.38 -10.23
C ASN A 287 10.11 -2.37 -9.11
N TRP A 288 10.84 -1.33 -9.48
CA TRP A 288 11.11 -0.17 -8.65
C TRP A 288 10.48 1.05 -9.32
N PRO A 289 9.30 1.49 -8.90
CA PRO A 289 8.62 2.56 -9.60
C PRO A 289 9.36 3.87 -9.40
N ILE A 290 9.69 4.45 -10.51
CA ILE A 290 10.18 5.80 -10.61
C ILE A 290 9.00 6.63 -11.12
N ARG A 291 8.15 7.12 -10.25
CA ARG A 291 7.29 8.24 -10.63
C ARG A 291 8.10 9.52 -10.45
N MET A 292 8.55 10.03 -11.58
CA MET A 292 8.99 11.41 -11.71
C MET A 292 7.81 12.20 -12.23
N ALA A 293 7.61 13.40 -11.71
CA ALA A 293 6.80 14.39 -12.41
C ALA A 293 7.32 14.48 -13.85
N GLU A 294 6.42 14.37 -14.83
CA GLU A 294 6.76 14.50 -16.24
C GLU A 294 7.57 15.77 -16.44
N GLY A 295 8.82 15.64 -16.89
CA GLY A 295 9.67 16.75 -17.29
C GLY A 295 11.06 16.86 -16.67
N SER A 296 11.53 15.94 -15.81
CA SER A 296 12.91 15.99 -15.32
C SER A 296 13.73 14.77 -15.75
N ASP A 297 14.62 14.96 -16.71
CA ASP A 297 15.57 13.97 -17.23
C ASP A 297 16.71 13.60 -16.26
N SER A 298 16.61 13.96 -14.97
CA SER A 298 17.72 13.82 -14.04
C SER A 298 17.48 12.77 -12.98
N PHE A 299 18.03 11.58 -13.21
CA PHE A 299 18.36 10.50 -12.29
C PHE A 299 17.22 9.91 -11.42
N PRO A 300 16.64 8.81 -11.88
CA PRO A 300 15.43 8.21 -11.28
C PRO A 300 15.64 7.42 -10.00
N THR A 301 16.83 7.25 -9.49
CA THR A 301 17.16 6.28 -8.44
C THR A 301 17.91 6.88 -7.24
N ARG A 302 17.76 8.15 -6.96
CA ARG A 302 18.36 8.73 -5.74
C ARG A 302 17.42 8.55 -4.54
N PRO A 303 17.61 7.55 -3.67
CA PRO A 303 17.10 7.63 -2.32
C PRO A 303 17.72 8.88 -1.69
N TYR A 304 16.89 9.67 -1.04
CA TYR A 304 17.32 10.97 -0.55
C TYR A 304 18.25 10.80 0.66
N THR A 305 19.15 11.65 0.73
CA THR A 305 20.06 12.20 1.65
C THR A 305 19.71 11.95 3.12
N LYS A 306 20.37 11.00 3.76
CA LYS A 306 20.54 11.06 5.20
C LYS A 306 21.43 12.25 5.50
N ILE A 307 20.92 13.29 6.17
CA ILE A 307 21.73 14.40 6.63
C ILE A 307 22.33 14.03 7.96
N VAL A 308 23.65 13.80 7.98
CA VAL A 308 24.45 13.68 9.20
C VAL A 308 25.00 15.07 9.52
N LYS A 309 24.78 15.55 10.74
CA LYS A 309 25.29 16.86 11.17
C LYS A 309 26.44 16.64 12.16
N GLU A 310 27.62 17.12 11.80
CA GLU A 310 28.81 17.04 12.62
C GLU A 310 29.31 18.45 13.00
N PHE A 311 29.57 18.64 14.30
CA PHE A 311 30.13 19.88 14.83
C PHE A 311 31.51 19.57 15.36
N LEU A 312 32.55 20.11 14.71
CA LEU A 312 33.93 19.79 14.98
C LEU A 312 34.65 20.92 15.71
N PRO A 313 35.62 20.60 16.61
CA PRO A 313 36.58 21.56 17.07
C PRO A 313 37.33 22.21 15.89
N TYR A 314 37.68 23.47 16.06
CA TYR A 314 38.46 24.23 15.06
C TYR A 314 39.75 23.54 14.60
N THR A 315 40.41 22.79 15.49
CA THR A 315 41.68 22.11 15.22
C THR A 315 41.55 20.74 14.59
N GLN A 316 40.34 20.26 14.33
CA GLN A 316 40.17 18.91 13.85
C GLN A 316 40.26 18.86 12.32
N GLU A 317 41.15 18.03 11.79
CA GLU A 317 41.47 17.92 10.37
C GLU A 317 40.66 16.81 9.67
N THR A 318 40.09 15.89 10.45
CA THR A 318 39.29 14.78 9.93
C THR A 318 38.01 14.58 10.75
N CYS A 319 36.94 14.13 10.12
CA CYS A 319 35.72 13.66 10.76
C CYS A 319 35.41 12.23 10.31
N VAL A 320 35.15 11.35 11.25
CA VAL A 320 34.84 9.96 10.94
C VAL A 320 33.37 9.69 11.20
N ILE A 321 32.70 9.12 10.21
CA ILE A 321 31.32 8.67 10.33
C ILE A 321 31.23 7.18 9.97
N ASP A 322 30.31 6.47 10.57
CA ASP A 322 30.00 5.11 10.15
C ASP A 322 29.31 5.10 8.80
N ASN A 323 29.69 4.16 7.94
CA ASN A 323 29.05 3.98 6.66
C ASN A 323 27.63 3.42 6.85
N PRO A 324 26.58 4.13 6.45
CA PRO A 324 25.20 3.71 6.73
C PRO A 324 24.62 2.74 5.69
N VAL A 325 25.29 2.54 4.53
CA VAL A 325 24.72 1.82 3.40
C VAL A 325 25.05 0.35 3.45
N ILE A 326 24.01 -0.50 3.54
CA ILE A 326 24.10 -1.95 3.61
C ILE A 326 23.34 -2.57 2.46
N ASN A 327 23.99 -3.47 1.72
CA ASN A 327 23.43 -4.19 0.58
C ASN A 327 22.41 -5.26 1.03
N ILE A 328 21.71 -5.85 0.08
CA ILE A 328 20.70 -6.90 0.27
C ILE A 328 21.27 -8.15 0.97
N ASP A 329 22.55 -8.47 0.75
CA ASP A 329 23.26 -9.61 1.37
C ASP A 329 23.84 -9.30 2.76
N GLY A 330 23.65 -8.07 3.25
CA GLY A 330 24.17 -7.61 4.54
C GLY A 330 25.60 -7.08 4.48
N THR A 331 26.22 -7.03 3.31
CA THR A 331 27.55 -6.44 3.17
C THR A 331 27.47 -4.91 3.13
N PRO A 332 28.41 -4.21 3.77
CA PRO A 332 28.55 -2.77 3.59
C PRO A 332 28.85 -2.40 2.14
N VAL A 333 28.24 -1.33 1.66
CA VAL A 333 28.50 -0.81 0.31
C VAL A 333 29.56 0.29 0.41
N ALA A 334 30.66 0.15 -0.34
CA ALA A 334 31.63 1.21 -0.45
C ALA A 334 31.03 2.41 -1.20
N PRO A 335 31.28 3.65 -0.72
CA PRO A 335 30.91 4.85 -1.47
C PRO A 335 31.74 4.99 -2.75
N VAL A 336 31.26 5.79 -3.69
CA VAL A 336 32.03 6.19 -4.86
C VAL A 336 33.21 7.07 -4.40
N GLU A 337 34.41 6.81 -4.89
CA GLU A 337 35.57 7.64 -4.58
C GLU A 337 35.37 9.07 -5.10
N ALA A 338 35.59 10.04 -4.23
CA ALA A 338 35.53 11.46 -4.57
C ALA A 338 36.47 12.27 -3.67
N ASP A 339 36.76 13.50 -4.10
CA ASP A 339 37.54 14.43 -3.29
C ASP A 339 36.82 14.79 -1.98
N GLY A 340 37.58 14.95 -0.92
CA GLY A 340 37.09 15.42 0.38
C GLY A 340 36.75 14.32 1.39
N TYR A 341 36.76 13.04 1.00
CA TYR A 341 36.64 11.93 1.93
C TYR A 341 37.37 10.66 1.44
N THR A 342 37.66 9.77 2.39
CA THR A 342 38.16 8.42 2.12
C THR A 342 37.29 7.39 2.81
N PHE A 343 37.28 6.18 2.29
CA PHE A 343 36.55 5.06 2.89
C PHE A 343 37.52 4.02 3.44
N ASP A 344 37.42 3.72 4.74
CA ASP A 344 38.15 2.62 5.36
C ASP A 344 37.25 1.36 5.38
N ALA A 345 37.53 0.46 4.45
CA ALA A 345 36.80 -0.81 4.35
C ALA A 345 36.99 -1.74 5.55
N SER A 346 38.09 -1.59 6.30
CA SER A 346 38.40 -2.46 7.45
C SER A 346 37.55 -2.13 8.67
N SER A 347 37.27 -0.85 8.89
CA SER A 347 36.41 -0.36 9.97
C SER A 347 35.00 -0.03 9.50
N ASN A 348 34.75 -0.10 8.17
CA ASN A 348 33.50 0.33 7.52
C ASN A 348 33.15 1.81 7.84
N GLN A 349 34.14 2.68 7.80
CA GLN A 349 34.00 4.08 8.14
C GLN A 349 34.39 5.01 7.00
N ILE A 350 33.77 6.18 6.99
CA ILE A 350 34.04 7.26 6.04
C ILE A 350 34.78 8.35 6.81
N ILE A 351 35.95 8.72 6.30
CA ILE A 351 36.85 9.72 6.89
C ILE A 351 36.77 10.96 6.01
N LEU A 352 36.13 12.02 6.52
CA LEU A 352 36.00 13.30 5.84
C LEU A 352 37.25 14.15 6.09
N ASP A 353 37.79 14.76 5.02
CA ASP A 353 38.82 15.78 5.11
C ASP A 353 38.19 17.11 5.51
N THR A 354 38.34 17.50 6.75
CA THR A 354 37.77 18.75 7.27
C THR A 354 38.76 19.92 7.23
N THR A 355 39.94 19.76 6.63
CA THR A 355 40.90 20.87 6.42
C THR A 355 40.29 21.95 5.52
N LEU A 356 39.35 21.56 4.64
CA LEU A 356 38.62 22.46 3.75
C LEU A 356 37.56 23.32 4.46
N VAL A 357 37.28 23.05 5.74
CA VAL A 357 36.28 23.78 6.53
C VAL A 357 36.97 24.85 7.35
N ASP A 358 36.81 26.10 6.97
CA ASP A 358 37.32 27.23 7.73
C ASP A 358 36.58 27.42 9.07
N SER A 359 37.23 28.07 10.02
CA SER A 359 36.64 28.41 11.32
C SER A 359 35.34 29.22 11.15
N GLY A 360 34.25 28.72 11.72
CA GLY A 360 32.94 29.35 11.62
C GLY A 360 32.21 29.11 10.29
N SER A 361 32.80 28.37 9.37
CA SER A 361 32.23 27.98 8.09
C SER A 361 31.51 26.64 8.16
N ARG A 362 30.76 26.36 7.09
CA ARG A 362 29.96 25.14 6.91
C ARG A 362 30.36 24.50 5.59
N LEU A 363 30.46 23.18 5.59
CA LEU A 363 30.71 22.41 4.38
C LEU A 363 29.75 21.22 4.33
N TYR A 364 29.28 20.93 3.14
CA TYR A 364 28.48 19.74 2.85
C TYR A 364 29.34 18.76 2.07
N TYR A 365 29.43 17.54 2.57
CA TYR A 365 30.00 16.41 1.86
C TYR A 365 28.87 15.59 1.28
N TYR A 366 28.93 15.32 -0.01
CA TYR A 366 27.99 14.51 -0.75
C TYR A 366 28.64 13.16 -1.03
N ILE A 367 28.19 12.13 -0.34
CA ILE A 367 28.76 10.78 -0.42
C ILE A 367 27.82 9.95 -1.27
N ASP A 368 28.20 9.73 -2.51
CA ASP A 368 27.41 8.95 -3.47
C ASP A 368 27.73 7.46 -3.36
N TYR A 369 26.74 6.64 -3.62
CA TYR A 369 26.86 5.20 -3.73
C TYR A 369 26.25 4.72 -5.02
N HIS A 370 26.93 3.81 -5.70
CA HIS A 370 26.45 3.21 -6.94
C HIS A 370 26.59 1.70 -6.83
N PHE A 371 25.49 0.96 -6.77
CA PHE A 371 25.51 -0.47 -6.74
C PHE A 371 24.21 -1.05 -7.30
N THR A 372 24.23 -2.35 -7.58
CA THR A 372 23.06 -3.06 -8.07
C THR A 372 22.60 -4.06 -7.02
N ILE A 373 21.30 -4.09 -6.76
CA ILE A 373 20.63 -5.11 -5.97
C ILE A 373 19.95 -6.07 -6.95
N THR A 374 20.30 -7.36 -6.89
CA THR A 374 19.53 -8.40 -7.57
C THR A 374 18.50 -8.94 -6.59
N THR A 375 17.21 -8.72 -6.87
CA THR A 375 16.11 -9.18 -6.01
C THR A 375 16.00 -10.71 -6.05
N PRO A 376 15.31 -11.35 -5.08
CA PRO A 376 15.05 -12.79 -5.13
C PRO A 376 14.30 -13.25 -6.38
N ALA A 377 13.55 -12.34 -7.01
CA ALA A 377 12.89 -12.58 -8.30
C ALA A 377 13.85 -12.53 -9.51
N GLY A 378 15.13 -12.24 -9.29
CA GLY A 378 16.14 -12.12 -10.35
C GLY A 378 16.09 -10.80 -11.12
N TYR A 379 15.51 -9.75 -10.53
CA TYR A 379 15.44 -8.41 -11.13
C TYR A 379 16.52 -7.50 -10.57
N ASP A 380 17.28 -6.84 -11.46
CA ASP A 380 18.34 -5.94 -11.09
C ASP A 380 17.82 -4.51 -10.91
N ILE A 381 18.05 -3.96 -9.71
CA ILE A 381 17.72 -2.58 -9.35
C ILE A 381 19.03 -1.82 -9.16
N VAL A 382 19.25 -0.79 -9.96
CA VAL A 382 20.42 0.09 -9.79
C VAL A 382 20.11 1.13 -8.73
N MET A 383 20.95 1.17 -7.69
CA MET A 383 20.80 2.03 -6.52
C MET A 383 21.82 3.16 -6.54
N HIS A 384 21.37 4.37 -6.25
CA HIS A 384 22.21 5.58 -6.14
C HIS A 384 21.89 6.34 -4.85
N PRO A 385 22.06 5.76 -3.65
CA PRO A 385 21.85 6.51 -2.42
C PRO A 385 22.88 7.64 -2.28
N LEU A 386 22.41 8.74 -1.71
CA LEU A 386 23.24 9.92 -1.42
C LEU A 386 23.21 10.18 0.09
N VAL A 387 24.37 10.19 0.73
CA VAL A 387 24.52 10.63 2.12
C VAL A 387 25.11 12.02 2.13
N THR A 388 24.39 12.99 2.69
CA THR A 388 24.92 14.35 2.86
C THR A 388 25.39 14.53 4.28
N VAL A 389 26.65 14.86 4.45
CA VAL A 389 27.23 15.18 5.75
C VAL A 389 27.45 16.70 5.84
N TYR A 390 26.78 17.29 6.81
CA TYR A 390 26.97 18.70 7.14
C TYR A 390 28.04 18.80 8.22
N VAL A 391 29.17 19.44 7.93
CA VAL A 391 30.25 19.68 8.90
C VAL A 391 30.32 21.17 9.21
N SER A 392 30.37 21.50 10.48
CA SER A 392 30.59 22.86 10.97
C SER A 392 31.71 22.84 12.00
N LYS A 393 32.70 23.72 11.87
CA LYS A 393 33.75 23.90 12.89
C LYS A 393 33.37 24.99 13.86
N THR A 394 33.53 24.69 15.15
CA THR A 394 33.36 25.66 16.24
C THR A 394 34.67 25.94 16.94
N SER A 395 34.77 27.06 17.67
CA SER A 395 35.97 27.44 18.43
C SER A 395 36.15 26.67 19.75
N ALA A 396 35.19 25.86 20.13
CA ALA A 396 35.26 25.01 21.34
C ALA A 396 34.76 23.60 21.01
N PRO A 397 35.34 22.56 21.61
CA PRO A 397 34.86 21.19 21.41
C PRO A 397 33.44 21.05 21.97
N ASP A 398 32.50 20.71 21.11
CA ASP A 398 31.16 20.35 21.56
C ASP A 398 31.17 18.92 22.13
N PRO A 399 30.53 18.70 23.27
CA PRO A 399 30.35 17.36 23.78
C PRO A 399 29.53 16.50 22.81
N ILE A 400 29.86 15.19 22.78
CA ILE A 400 29.03 14.20 22.04
C ILE A 400 27.57 14.37 22.45
N LYS A 401 26.69 14.43 21.46
CA LYS A 401 25.24 14.35 21.67
C LYS A 401 24.68 13.23 20.83
N LEU A 402 23.76 12.47 21.42
CA LEU A 402 23.00 11.50 20.67
C LEU A 402 21.88 12.23 19.93
N PHE A 403 21.91 12.12 18.61
CA PHE A 403 20.89 12.69 17.72
C PHE A 403 19.68 11.76 17.56
N THR A 404 19.97 10.45 17.54
CA THR A 404 18.96 9.41 17.56
C THR A 404 19.21 8.54 18.79
N GLN A 405 18.18 8.32 19.57
CA GLN A 405 18.18 7.38 20.68
C GLN A 405 17.74 6.00 20.20
N PRO A 406 18.27 4.93 20.78
CA PRO A 406 17.74 3.60 20.51
C PRO A 406 16.29 3.51 20.97
N LYS A 407 15.43 2.96 20.13
CA LYS A 407 13.99 2.87 20.41
C LYS A 407 13.62 1.49 20.94
N SER A 408 12.81 1.47 22.00
CA SER A 408 12.20 0.24 22.50
C SER A 408 11.33 -0.40 21.43
N PHE A 409 11.34 -1.73 21.37
CA PHE A 409 10.47 -2.47 20.46
C PHE A 409 9.95 -3.76 21.12
N LYS A 410 8.89 -4.30 20.52
CA LYS A 410 8.37 -5.64 20.78
C LYS A 410 8.61 -6.48 19.53
N GLY A 411 9.35 -7.56 19.66
CA GLY A 411 9.70 -8.42 18.54
C GLY A 411 9.25 -9.86 18.74
N ILE A 412 9.03 -10.58 17.63
CA ILE A 412 8.65 -11.99 17.65
C ILE A 412 9.91 -12.85 17.56
N THR A 413 9.98 -13.93 18.35
CA THR A 413 11.08 -14.90 18.29
C THR A 413 11.40 -15.34 16.86
N GLY A 414 12.66 -15.27 16.48
CA GLY A 414 13.16 -15.65 15.15
C GLY A 414 13.12 -14.55 14.09
N SER A 415 12.53 -13.37 14.41
CA SER A 415 12.56 -12.21 13.51
C SER A 415 13.85 -11.40 13.72
N SER A 416 14.24 -10.61 12.72
CA SER A 416 15.40 -9.72 12.82
C SER A 416 14.97 -8.32 13.21
N TYR A 417 15.74 -7.72 14.11
CA TYR A 417 15.53 -6.36 14.59
C TYR A 417 16.88 -5.67 14.79
N SER A 418 16.85 -4.36 14.95
CA SER A 418 18.05 -3.61 15.33
C SER A 418 17.74 -2.44 16.25
N LEU A 419 18.66 -2.14 17.14
CA LEU A 419 18.73 -0.88 17.88
C LEU A 419 19.82 -0.03 17.24
N ASN A 420 19.54 1.24 17.02
CA ASN A 420 20.50 2.15 16.43
C ASN A 420 20.63 3.44 17.24
N VAL A 421 21.78 4.05 17.13
CA VAL A 421 22.07 5.36 17.67
C VAL A 421 22.73 6.21 16.60
N ALA A 422 22.37 7.47 16.51
CA ALA A 422 23.09 8.43 15.69
C ALA A 422 23.69 9.51 16.59
N VAL A 423 24.92 9.86 16.28
CA VAL A 423 25.74 10.75 17.09
C VAL A 423 25.97 12.06 16.37
N GLN A 424 25.80 13.14 17.07
CA GLN A 424 26.32 14.44 16.70
C GLN A 424 27.45 14.76 17.68
N GLY A 425 28.66 14.94 17.19
CA GLY A 425 29.76 15.29 18.04
C GLY A 425 31.12 15.21 17.35
N THR A 426 32.05 15.88 17.91
CA THR A 426 33.23 16.33 17.27
C THR A 426 34.45 15.67 17.89
N GLY A 427 35.38 15.22 17.06
CA GLY A 427 36.75 15.03 17.45
C GLY A 427 37.22 13.62 17.73
N GLY A 428 37.15 12.75 16.78
CA GLY A 428 37.76 11.41 16.85
C GLY A 428 36.81 10.33 16.30
N SER A 429 37.35 9.13 16.16
CA SER A 429 36.51 7.97 15.82
C SER A 429 35.54 7.70 16.96
N ASN A 430 34.25 7.72 16.65
CA ASN A 430 33.25 7.36 17.63
C ASN A 430 33.37 5.87 17.94
N GLN A 431 33.51 5.58 19.22
CA GLN A 431 33.55 4.23 19.77
C GLN A 431 32.23 3.96 20.45
N TYR A 432 31.67 2.79 20.21
CA TYR A 432 30.41 2.37 20.77
C TYR A 432 30.62 1.16 21.65
N GLN A 433 29.83 1.04 22.69
CA GLN A 433 29.71 -0.17 23.48
C GLN A 433 28.27 -0.32 23.93
N TRP A 434 27.63 -1.37 23.46
CA TRP A 434 26.27 -1.72 23.88
C TRP A 434 26.29 -2.48 25.20
N TYR A 435 25.25 -2.24 25.97
CA TYR A 435 24.99 -2.90 27.25
C TYR A 435 23.60 -3.48 27.25
N LYS A 436 23.44 -4.64 27.85
CA LYS A 436 22.15 -5.24 28.16
C LYS A 436 22.06 -5.40 29.68
N ASP A 437 20.97 -4.89 30.26
CA ASP A 437 20.73 -4.94 31.72
C ASP A 437 21.96 -4.47 32.54
N GLY A 438 22.63 -3.43 32.03
CA GLY A 438 23.84 -2.87 32.61
C GLY A 438 25.15 -3.68 32.37
N THR A 439 25.08 -4.82 31.69
CA THR A 439 26.23 -5.66 31.35
C THR A 439 26.71 -5.39 29.92
N ALA A 440 27.99 -5.14 29.72
CA ALA A 440 28.57 -4.89 28.41
C ALA A 440 28.45 -6.12 27.50
N LEU A 441 27.96 -5.90 26.30
CA LEU A 441 27.86 -6.91 25.25
C LEU A 441 29.20 -6.99 24.50
N THR A 442 29.90 -8.09 24.67
CA THR A 442 31.26 -8.27 24.10
C THR A 442 31.18 -8.28 22.56
N GLY A 443 31.93 -7.38 21.92
CA GLY A 443 32.00 -7.25 20.47
C GLY A 443 30.93 -6.36 19.85
N GLU A 444 29.93 -5.91 20.61
CA GLU A 444 28.89 -5.01 20.13
C GLU A 444 29.36 -3.54 20.21
N THR A 445 30.14 -3.15 19.21
CA THR A 445 30.84 -1.86 19.16
C THR A 445 30.46 -1.02 17.93
N SER A 446 29.32 -1.31 17.31
CA SER A 446 28.78 -0.55 16.19
C SER A 446 27.73 0.45 16.67
N SER A 447 27.41 1.45 15.83
CA SER A 447 26.26 2.35 16.04
C SER A 447 24.90 1.63 16.00
N THR A 448 24.92 0.38 15.50
CA THR A 448 23.73 -0.47 15.39
C THR A 448 23.99 -1.80 16.08
N LEU A 449 23.11 -2.19 16.97
CA LEU A 449 23.02 -3.53 17.55
C LEU A 449 21.99 -4.34 16.77
N ASN A 450 22.44 -5.45 16.17
CA ASN A 450 21.57 -6.26 15.30
C ASN A 450 21.17 -7.57 15.98
N PHE A 451 19.90 -7.90 15.91
CA PHE A 451 19.31 -9.18 16.27
C PHE A 451 18.95 -9.93 14.99
N SER A 452 19.81 -10.83 14.53
CA SER A 452 19.57 -11.59 13.27
C SER A 452 18.41 -12.57 13.38
N ALA A 453 18.17 -13.10 14.56
CA ALA A 453 17.06 -13.99 14.90
C ALA A 453 16.75 -13.83 16.38
N LEU A 454 15.79 -12.99 16.71
CA LEU A 454 15.46 -12.62 18.09
C LEU A 454 15.15 -13.86 18.95
N ALA A 455 15.79 -14.00 20.07
CA ALA A 455 15.60 -15.07 21.05
C ALA A 455 14.98 -14.51 22.34
N GLU A 456 14.31 -15.32 23.12
CA GLU A 456 13.76 -14.92 24.42
C GLU A 456 14.85 -14.34 25.35
N SER A 457 16.10 -14.85 25.23
CA SER A 457 17.24 -14.33 25.95
C SER A 457 17.63 -12.91 25.56
N ASP A 458 17.12 -12.37 24.44
CA ASP A 458 17.40 -11.00 24.01
C ASP A 458 16.48 -9.97 24.68
N ALA A 459 15.43 -10.42 25.36
CA ALA A 459 14.60 -9.51 26.16
C ALA A 459 15.44 -8.84 27.26
N GLY A 460 15.24 -7.54 27.44
CA GLY A 460 15.99 -6.76 28.43
C GLY A 460 16.08 -5.28 28.08
N ASP A 461 16.80 -4.54 28.89
CA ASP A 461 17.04 -3.11 28.75
C ASP A 461 18.42 -2.85 28.15
N TYR A 462 18.41 -2.12 27.03
CA TYR A 462 19.62 -1.84 26.28
C TYR A 462 19.98 -0.36 26.34
N THR A 463 21.27 -0.12 26.53
CA THR A 463 21.87 1.21 26.40
C THR A 463 23.15 1.10 25.58
N VAL A 464 23.57 2.20 24.99
CA VAL A 464 24.87 2.31 24.33
C VAL A 464 25.63 3.49 24.90
N VAL A 465 26.88 3.24 25.23
CA VAL A 465 27.84 4.29 25.55
C VAL A 465 28.60 4.63 24.29
N VAL A 466 28.57 5.90 23.93
CA VAL A 466 29.32 6.42 22.78
C VAL A 466 30.41 7.35 23.29
N SER A 467 31.64 7.13 22.85
CA SER A 467 32.80 7.95 23.22
C SER A 467 33.62 8.32 21.99
N ASN A 468 34.29 9.48 22.04
CA ASN A 468 35.18 9.96 20.97
C ASN A 468 36.57 10.36 21.48
N GLY A 469 36.94 9.91 22.65
CA GLY A 469 38.20 10.27 23.29
C GLY A 469 38.21 11.63 24.00
N VAL A 470 37.19 12.49 23.76
CA VAL A 470 37.04 13.81 24.42
C VAL A 470 35.89 13.79 25.41
N SER A 471 34.82 13.13 25.06
CA SER A 471 33.64 12.99 25.89
C SER A 471 32.99 11.62 25.68
N SER A 472 32.10 11.25 26.56
CA SER A 472 31.23 10.08 26.40
C SER A 472 29.80 10.44 26.79
N VAL A 473 28.84 9.78 26.15
CA VAL A 473 27.43 9.90 26.45
C VAL A 473 26.79 8.51 26.43
N THR A 474 25.89 8.30 27.35
CA THR A 474 25.06 7.08 27.39
C THR A 474 23.71 7.40 26.80
N SER A 475 23.19 6.50 26.00
CA SER A 475 21.84 6.62 25.43
C SER A 475 20.74 6.51 26.49
N ASP A 476 19.55 6.92 26.13
CA ASP A 476 18.34 6.49 26.80
C ASP A 476 18.24 4.96 26.75
N THR A 477 17.48 4.40 27.69
CA THR A 477 17.24 2.96 27.73
C THR A 477 16.21 2.57 26.67
N ALA A 478 16.55 1.58 25.86
CA ALA A 478 15.62 0.92 24.94
C ALA A 478 15.25 -0.46 25.48
N THR A 479 13.99 -0.69 25.75
CA THR A 479 13.50 -1.98 26.23
C THR A 479 13.12 -2.87 25.03
N VAL A 480 13.76 -4.03 24.96
CA VAL A 480 13.45 -5.10 24.00
C VAL A 480 12.52 -6.10 24.68
N THR A 481 11.32 -6.23 24.16
CA THR A 481 10.38 -7.26 24.60
C THR A 481 10.29 -8.34 23.53
N VAL A 482 10.52 -9.58 23.92
CA VAL A 482 10.46 -10.72 23.00
C VAL A 482 9.17 -11.50 23.22
N MET A 483 8.44 -11.66 22.15
CA MET A 483 7.19 -12.41 22.14
C MET A 483 7.42 -13.74 21.45
N PRO A 484 7.00 -14.86 22.02
CA PRO A 484 7.08 -16.15 21.35
C PRO A 484 6.25 -16.12 20.08
N ARG A 485 6.77 -16.73 19.02
CA ARG A 485 6.04 -16.87 17.75
C ARG A 485 4.86 -17.82 17.97
N LEU A 486 3.69 -17.41 17.52
CA LEU A 486 2.54 -18.30 17.48
C LEU A 486 2.84 -19.48 16.55
N GLN A 487 2.76 -20.68 17.11
CA GLN A 487 3.00 -21.91 16.37
C GLN A 487 2.12 -23.06 16.89
N ILE A 488 1.75 -23.94 15.99
CA ILE A 488 1.08 -25.19 16.33
C ILE A 488 2.14 -26.28 16.36
N SER A 489 2.43 -26.82 17.55
CA SER A 489 3.42 -27.87 17.78
C SER A 489 2.84 -29.27 17.59
N ALA A 490 1.53 -29.44 17.77
CA ALA A 490 0.83 -30.69 17.46
C ALA A 490 -0.45 -30.38 16.66
N GLN A 491 -0.50 -30.95 15.47
CA GLN A 491 -1.65 -30.83 14.57
C GLN A 491 -2.77 -31.77 14.98
N PRO A 492 -4.04 -31.44 14.72
CA PRO A 492 -5.14 -32.36 14.97
C PRO A 492 -5.02 -33.59 14.05
N ALA A 493 -5.19 -34.77 14.65
CA ALA A 493 -5.09 -36.04 13.94
C ALA A 493 -6.46 -36.44 13.38
N SER A 494 -6.48 -36.95 12.14
CA SER A 494 -7.72 -37.51 11.57
C SER A 494 -8.24 -38.69 12.36
N LEU A 495 -9.56 -38.84 12.46
CA LEU A 495 -10.23 -39.89 13.19
C LEU A 495 -11.07 -40.75 12.25
N SER A 496 -11.03 -42.07 12.50
CA SER A 496 -11.92 -43.02 11.85
C SER A 496 -12.71 -43.75 12.96
N LEU A 497 -13.98 -43.44 13.09
CA LEU A 497 -14.81 -43.85 14.18
C LEU A 497 -16.08 -44.53 13.66
N THR A 498 -16.68 -45.39 14.52
CA THR A 498 -17.98 -45.97 14.26
C THR A 498 -19.07 -45.13 14.94
N GLU A 499 -20.27 -45.09 14.37
CA GLU A 499 -21.39 -44.38 15.00
C GLU A 499 -21.59 -44.80 16.46
N GLY A 500 -21.72 -43.79 17.34
CA GLY A 500 -21.85 -43.98 18.79
C GLY A 500 -20.52 -43.96 19.54
N GLU A 501 -19.40 -44.03 18.89
CA GLU A 501 -18.09 -43.89 19.55
C GLU A 501 -17.81 -42.44 19.93
N SER A 502 -16.81 -42.26 20.79
CA SER A 502 -16.33 -40.95 21.19
C SER A 502 -14.94 -40.69 20.58
N GLY A 503 -14.69 -39.47 20.23
CA GLY A 503 -13.39 -39.03 19.72
C GLY A 503 -13.09 -37.61 20.13
N GLU A 504 -11.84 -37.20 19.93
CA GLU A 504 -11.39 -35.85 20.23
C GLU A 504 -10.37 -35.41 19.16
N LEU A 505 -10.59 -34.24 18.63
CA LEU A 505 -9.55 -33.50 17.89
C LEU A 505 -8.94 -32.51 18.83
N SER A 506 -7.61 -32.46 18.88
CA SER A 506 -6.90 -31.53 19.73
C SER A 506 -5.72 -30.89 18.99
N VAL A 507 -5.35 -29.72 19.42
CA VAL A 507 -4.18 -28.99 18.94
C VAL A 507 -3.33 -28.59 20.15
N THR A 508 -2.03 -28.60 19.97
CA THR A 508 -1.12 -27.97 20.92
C THR A 508 -0.46 -26.79 20.23
N ALA A 509 -0.60 -25.62 20.82
CA ALA A 509 -0.03 -24.40 20.30
C ALA A 509 0.69 -23.62 21.38
N SER A 510 1.62 -22.79 20.99
CA SER A 510 2.31 -21.81 21.84
C SER A 510 2.40 -20.48 21.12
N GLY A 511 2.29 -19.37 21.85
CA GLY A 511 2.27 -18.01 21.32
C GLY A 511 2.37 -17.00 22.47
N TYR A 512 2.13 -15.75 22.16
CA TYR A 512 2.18 -14.65 23.12
C TYR A 512 0.81 -14.38 23.76
N GLY A 513 0.78 -14.21 25.08
CA GLY A 513 -0.45 -13.89 25.81
C GLY A 513 -1.39 -15.07 25.94
N THR A 514 -2.68 -14.80 25.90
CA THR A 514 -3.71 -15.83 26.06
C THR A 514 -4.13 -16.39 24.72
N LEU A 515 -3.90 -17.70 24.53
CA LEU A 515 -4.35 -18.35 23.30
C LEU A 515 -5.88 -18.51 23.29
N SER A 516 -6.47 -18.23 22.17
CA SER A 516 -7.86 -18.52 21.87
C SER A 516 -7.98 -19.35 20.60
N TYR A 517 -9.09 -20.07 20.47
CA TYR A 517 -9.27 -21.05 19.41
C TYR A 517 -10.63 -20.87 18.76
N GLN A 518 -10.74 -21.23 17.49
CA GLN A 518 -12.02 -21.41 16.82
C GLN A 518 -11.91 -22.59 15.85
N TRP A 519 -12.70 -23.62 16.11
CA TRP A 519 -12.80 -24.78 15.22
C TRP A 519 -13.76 -24.50 14.06
N PHE A 520 -13.41 -25.09 12.95
CA PHE A 520 -14.18 -25.04 11.70
C PHE A 520 -14.44 -26.45 11.21
N LYS A 521 -15.62 -26.64 10.59
CA LYS A 521 -15.98 -27.86 9.87
C LYS A 521 -16.37 -27.50 8.44
N ASN A 522 -15.72 -28.11 7.44
CA ASN A 522 -15.98 -27.88 6.02
C ASN A 522 -15.99 -26.37 5.66
N GLY A 523 -15.11 -25.59 6.29
CA GLY A 523 -14.99 -24.15 6.09
C GLY A 523 -15.94 -23.26 6.89
N SER A 524 -16.89 -23.84 7.65
CA SER A 524 -17.81 -23.09 8.49
C SER A 524 -17.40 -23.16 9.97
N ALA A 525 -17.44 -22.03 10.67
CA ALA A 525 -17.13 -21.97 12.09
C ALA A 525 -18.14 -22.81 12.93
N ILE A 526 -17.62 -23.59 13.85
CA ILE A 526 -18.43 -24.35 14.78
C ILE A 526 -18.74 -23.47 15.98
N THR A 527 -20.01 -23.16 16.21
CA THR A 527 -20.45 -22.29 17.31
C THR A 527 -19.96 -22.81 18.66
N ASN A 528 -19.36 -21.94 19.47
CA ASN A 528 -18.82 -22.23 20.81
C ASN A 528 -17.67 -23.26 20.86
N ALA A 529 -17.11 -23.66 19.74
CA ALA A 529 -15.93 -24.53 19.72
C ALA A 529 -14.64 -23.70 19.81
N THR A 530 -14.39 -23.20 21.02
CA THR A 530 -13.31 -22.23 21.31
C THR A 530 -12.24 -22.75 22.26
N ALA A 531 -12.19 -24.04 22.49
CA ALA A 531 -11.15 -24.72 23.29
C ALA A 531 -10.04 -25.28 22.38
N SER A 532 -8.88 -25.65 22.97
CA SER A 532 -7.78 -26.33 22.26
C SER A 532 -8.16 -27.73 21.74
N SER A 533 -9.30 -28.24 22.16
CA SER A 533 -9.85 -29.50 21.64
C SER A 533 -11.37 -29.40 21.41
N ILE A 534 -11.84 -30.23 20.51
CA ILE A 534 -13.27 -30.46 20.30
C ILE A 534 -13.57 -31.96 20.48
N ARG A 535 -14.48 -32.25 21.36
CA ARG A 535 -14.86 -33.60 21.72
C ARG A 535 -16.20 -33.99 21.09
N PHE A 536 -16.29 -35.23 20.69
CA PHE A 536 -17.46 -35.88 20.13
C PHE A 536 -17.83 -37.05 21.06
N ASP A 537 -18.91 -36.96 21.78
CA ASP A 537 -19.30 -38.02 22.78
C ASP A 537 -20.19 -39.10 22.20
N ASN A 538 -20.80 -38.91 21.07
CA ASN A 538 -21.68 -39.88 20.40
C ASN A 538 -21.69 -39.57 18.91
N ILE A 539 -20.60 -39.91 18.24
CA ILE A 539 -20.36 -39.50 16.86
C ILE A 539 -21.40 -40.07 15.90
N SER A 540 -21.82 -39.29 14.96
CA SER A 540 -22.81 -39.61 13.93
C SER A 540 -22.27 -39.33 12.53
N GLY A 541 -22.94 -39.83 11.50
CA GLY A 541 -22.58 -39.52 10.11
C GLY A 541 -22.55 -38.02 9.80
N ASN A 542 -23.33 -37.19 10.54
CA ASN A 542 -23.30 -35.75 10.39
C ASN A 542 -21.99 -35.13 10.88
N ASP A 543 -21.22 -35.81 11.71
CA ASP A 543 -19.95 -35.32 12.23
C ASP A 543 -18.78 -35.59 11.26
N ALA A 544 -18.99 -36.43 10.27
CA ALA A 544 -18.00 -36.63 9.22
C ALA A 544 -17.71 -35.32 8.48
N GLY A 545 -16.43 -35.10 8.14
CA GLY A 545 -16.01 -33.89 7.42
C GLY A 545 -14.55 -33.52 7.69
N SER A 546 -14.15 -32.41 7.11
CA SER A 546 -12.83 -31.84 7.28
C SER A 546 -12.85 -30.75 8.35
N TYR A 547 -12.00 -30.90 9.36
CA TYR A 547 -11.92 -30.02 10.51
C TYR A 547 -10.56 -29.34 10.56
N TYR A 548 -10.54 -28.08 10.92
CA TYR A 548 -9.34 -27.35 11.29
C TYR A 548 -9.65 -26.36 12.39
N VAL A 549 -8.61 -25.90 13.06
CA VAL A 549 -8.73 -24.87 14.09
C VAL A 549 -7.86 -23.69 13.73
N VAL A 550 -8.40 -22.50 13.91
CA VAL A 550 -7.62 -21.26 13.92
C VAL A 550 -7.28 -20.94 15.36
N VAL A 551 -6.00 -20.79 15.61
CA VAL A 551 -5.45 -20.41 16.91
C VAL A 551 -5.04 -18.95 16.82
N TYR A 552 -5.41 -18.18 17.82
CA TYR A 552 -5.07 -16.77 17.95
C TYR A 552 -4.23 -16.57 19.20
N ASP A 553 -3.28 -15.71 19.12
CA ASP A 553 -2.64 -15.08 20.28
C ASP A 553 -2.93 -13.57 20.27
N ASP A 554 -2.34 -12.81 21.20
CA ASP A 554 -2.60 -11.37 21.30
C ASP A 554 -2.13 -10.57 20.08
N ASN A 555 -1.33 -11.14 19.17
CA ASN A 555 -0.72 -10.44 18.04
C ASN A 555 -0.99 -11.07 16.67
N SER A 556 -1.38 -12.31 16.61
CA SER A 556 -1.44 -13.06 15.36
C SER A 556 -2.43 -14.23 15.38
N SER A 557 -2.61 -14.85 14.24
CA SER A 557 -3.37 -16.09 14.13
C SER A 557 -2.65 -17.08 13.22
N THR A 558 -2.88 -18.35 13.47
CA THR A 558 -2.39 -19.45 12.63
C THR A 558 -3.45 -20.52 12.50
N MET A 559 -3.46 -21.21 11.38
CA MET A 559 -4.44 -22.27 11.09
C MET A 559 -3.74 -23.62 11.13
N SER A 560 -4.42 -24.61 11.72
CA SER A 560 -3.95 -26.00 11.70
C SER A 560 -4.08 -26.60 10.30
N SER A 561 -3.36 -27.70 10.10
CA SER A 561 -3.67 -28.64 9.03
C SER A 561 -5.09 -29.19 9.22
N ALA A 562 -5.72 -29.58 8.13
CA ALA A 562 -7.03 -30.21 8.19
C ALA A 562 -6.92 -31.65 8.72
N ALA A 563 -7.81 -32.00 9.65
CA ALA A 563 -8.05 -33.36 10.14
C ALA A 563 -9.40 -33.84 9.61
N ASN A 564 -9.44 -35.03 9.05
CA ASN A 564 -10.67 -35.60 8.52
C ASN A 564 -11.30 -36.57 9.55
N ILE A 565 -12.56 -36.38 9.82
CA ILE A 565 -13.36 -37.36 10.57
C ILE A 565 -14.13 -38.20 9.55
N THR A 566 -13.91 -39.50 9.60
CA THR A 566 -14.70 -40.50 8.86
C THR A 566 -15.55 -41.28 9.86
N VAL A 567 -16.83 -41.41 9.58
CA VAL A 567 -17.76 -42.14 10.45
C VAL A 567 -18.34 -43.31 9.67
N THR A 568 -18.17 -44.52 10.22
CA THR A 568 -18.74 -45.73 9.67
C THR A 568 -20.00 -46.09 10.44
N THR A 569 -21.00 -46.55 9.75
CA THR A 569 -22.26 -47.00 10.41
C THR A 569 -22.02 -48.25 11.26
N LYS A 570 -22.61 -48.26 12.43
CA LYS A 570 -22.57 -49.43 13.30
C LYS A 570 -23.29 -50.60 12.62
N PRO A 571 -22.65 -51.76 12.53
CA PRO A 571 -23.33 -52.93 11.95
C PRO A 571 -24.63 -53.22 12.70
N THR A 572 -25.74 -53.15 12.01
CA THR A 572 -27.02 -53.62 12.57
C THR A 572 -26.91 -55.11 12.79
N GLN A 573 -26.95 -55.54 14.05
CA GLN A 573 -27.13 -56.97 14.36
C GLN A 573 -28.43 -57.47 13.74
N PRO A 574 -28.41 -58.63 13.09
CA PRO A 574 -29.66 -59.23 12.62
C PRO A 574 -30.59 -59.49 13.82
N VAL A 575 -31.78 -58.95 13.78
CA VAL A 575 -32.84 -59.26 14.73
C VAL A 575 -33.19 -60.75 14.58
N THR A 576 -32.68 -61.55 15.47
CA THR A 576 -33.17 -62.96 15.62
C THR A 576 -34.60 -62.91 16.13
N LYS A 577 -35.52 -63.30 15.27
CA LYS A 577 -36.92 -63.47 15.56
C LYS A 577 -37.04 -64.56 16.67
N PRO A 578 -37.80 -64.36 17.74
CA PRO A 578 -38.02 -65.42 18.76
C PRO A 578 -38.74 -66.59 18.10
N THR A 579 -38.18 -67.79 18.23
CA THR A 579 -38.82 -69.05 17.86
C THR A 579 -39.81 -69.39 19.00
N GLU A 580 -41.07 -69.44 18.66
CA GLU A 580 -42.12 -70.06 19.54
C GLU A 580 -41.74 -71.47 19.82
N THR A 581 -41.53 -71.81 21.09
CA THR A 581 -41.48 -73.18 21.56
C THR A 581 -42.86 -73.58 22.05
N ALA A 582 -43.47 -74.54 21.37
CA ALA A 582 -44.72 -75.16 21.74
C ALA A 582 -44.53 -75.93 23.03
N THR A 583 -45.44 -75.65 23.96
CA THR A 583 -45.66 -76.45 25.18
C THR A 583 -46.28 -77.80 24.83
N THR A 584 -45.66 -78.90 25.27
CA THR A 584 -46.30 -80.17 25.43
C THR A 584 -46.21 -80.53 26.89
N GLU A 585 -47.40 -80.60 27.50
CA GLU A 585 -47.66 -81.23 28.77
C GLU A 585 -47.30 -82.72 28.72
N ALA A 586 -46.71 -83.26 29.75
CA ALA A 586 -46.88 -84.63 30.14
C ALA A 586 -46.66 -84.77 31.64
N ALA A 587 -47.64 -85.41 32.22
CA ALA A 587 -47.97 -85.58 33.62
C ALA A 587 -47.10 -86.60 34.37
N THR A 588 -47.14 -86.40 35.70
CA THR A 588 -47.13 -87.41 36.76
C THR A 588 -45.95 -88.35 36.90
N THR A 589 -45.35 -88.42 38.04
CA THR A 589 -45.73 -89.22 39.23
C THR A 589 -44.65 -89.08 40.30
N GLN A 590 -45.10 -88.83 41.50
CA GLN A 590 -44.41 -89.30 42.73
C GLN A 590 -44.48 -90.81 42.81
N PRO A 591 -43.72 -91.57 43.65
CA PRO A 591 -43.57 -91.33 45.09
C PRO A 591 -42.21 -91.80 45.70
N VAL A 592 -42.07 -91.54 46.91
CA VAL A 592 -41.53 -91.95 48.17
C VAL A 592 -40.37 -91.10 48.67
#